data_8363b716f761bd5a6628b76a1f27bd98
#
_entry.id   8363b716f761bd5a6628b76a1f27bd98
#
_cell.length_a   1.000
_cell.length_b   1.000
_cell.length_c   1.000
_cell.angle_alpha   90.00
_cell.angle_beta   90.00
_cell.angle_gamma   90.00
#
_symmetry.space_group_name_H-M   'P 1'
#
loop_
_entity.id
_entity.type
_entity.pdbx_description
1 polymer ?
#
loop_
_entity_poly.entity_id
_entity_poly.type
_entity_poly.pdbx_seq_one_letter_code
_entity_poly.pdbx_strand_id
1 'polypeptide(L)'
;MIPESFTCDLVAWDHAVRLSRALAAKVRAADYRPDLVIAIGRGGYVPARIVCDRLLIDTLTSIKIEHWGIAARKKKEAVVRYPLATDVGDLSVLIVDDITDTGETLQRAVWYVEEFGPREVRTGVLQHKHTSSFDPDYYAEYLAGWRWVVYPWALHEDLTGFTEKVLLEEPLTTAEIRAALARRYEIRAAEEEVTEALADLLALGKAVEEGSRYRRGYDWEEA
;
A
#
# COMPACT_ATOMS: atom_id res chain seq x y z
N MET A 1 -18.37 3.02 -0.88
CA MET A 1 -18.28 1.92 -1.87
C MET A 1 -17.29 2.37 -2.92
N ILE A 2 -16.29 1.55 -3.28
CA ILE A 2 -15.32 1.88 -4.33
C ILE A 2 -16.01 1.66 -5.67
N PRO A 3 -15.94 2.62 -6.62
CA PRO A 3 -16.56 2.46 -7.95
C PRO A 3 -15.99 1.25 -8.71
N GLU A 4 -16.75 0.73 -9.67
CA GLU A 4 -16.28 -0.35 -10.56
C GLU A 4 -15.15 0.08 -11.49
N SER A 5 -15.06 1.39 -11.77
CA SER A 5 -14.02 2.00 -12.59
C SER A 5 -13.47 3.23 -11.89
N PHE A 6 -12.15 3.35 -11.82
CA PHE A 6 -11.43 4.47 -11.20
C PHE A 6 -10.00 4.56 -11.73
N THR A 7 -9.38 5.71 -11.54
CA THR A 7 -7.98 5.91 -11.94
C THR A 7 -7.02 5.25 -10.95
N CYS A 8 -6.09 4.44 -11.45
CA CYS A 8 -4.91 4.00 -10.73
C CYS A 8 -3.70 4.86 -11.10
N ASP A 9 -2.94 5.26 -10.09
CA ASP A 9 -1.69 6.01 -10.23
C ASP A 9 -0.52 5.05 -9.97
N LEU A 10 0.23 4.73 -11.03
CA LEU A 10 1.37 3.81 -10.95
C LEU A 10 2.62 4.59 -10.58
N VAL A 11 3.10 4.42 -9.35
CA VAL A 11 4.30 5.09 -8.85
C VAL A 11 5.56 4.32 -9.27
N ALA A 12 6.44 4.98 -10.01
CA ALA A 12 7.74 4.41 -10.37
C ALA A 12 8.72 4.40 -9.19
N TRP A 13 9.72 3.48 -9.20
CA TRP A 13 10.73 3.35 -8.15
C TRP A 13 11.47 4.65 -7.85
N ASP A 14 11.91 5.37 -8.87
CA ASP A 14 12.63 6.63 -8.69
C ASP A 14 11.74 7.73 -8.09
N HIS A 15 10.43 7.74 -8.39
CA HIS A 15 9.47 8.63 -7.76
C HIS A 15 9.27 8.28 -6.29
N ALA A 16 9.05 7.01 -5.95
CA ALA A 16 8.92 6.55 -4.56
C ALA A 16 10.16 6.90 -3.72
N VAL A 17 11.37 6.76 -4.30
CA VAL A 17 12.62 7.18 -3.66
C VAL A 17 12.68 8.70 -3.46
N ARG A 18 12.24 9.51 -4.44
CA ARG A 18 12.17 10.96 -4.27
C ARG A 18 11.21 11.38 -3.16
N LEU A 19 10.02 10.78 -3.10
CA LEU A 19 9.04 11.01 -2.02
C LEU A 19 9.63 10.66 -0.65
N SER A 20 10.28 9.49 -0.51
CA SER A 20 10.90 9.06 0.74
C SER A 20 12.01 10.04 1.20
N ARG A 21 12.80 10.57 0.26
CA ARG A 21 13.81 11.61 0.54
C ARG A 21 13.17 12.92 0.97
N ALA A 22 12.07 13.32 0.33
CA ALA A 22 11.34 14.53 0.69
C ALA A 22 10.71 14.41 2.09
N LEU A 23 10.17 13.23 2.44
CA LEU A 23 9.67 12.94 3.77
C LEU A 23 10.78 13.08 4.83
N ALA A 24 11.92 12.44 4.62
CA ALA A 24 13.07 12.55 5.54
C ALA A 24 13.57 13.99 5.68
N ALA A 25 13.55 14.78 4.60
CA ALA A 25 13.93 16.19 4.64
C ALA A 25 12.97 17.02 5.51
N LYS A 26 11.65 16.75 5.45
CA LYS A 26 10.64 17.41 6.30
C LYS A 26 10.83 17.07 7.78
N VAL A 27 11.08 15.79 8.11
CA VAL A 27 11.38 15.34 9.48
C VAL A 27 12.60 16.07 10.03
N ARG A 28 13.68 16.16 9.24
CA ARG A 28 14.91 16.88 9.62
C ARG A 28 14.69 18.38 9.79
N ALA A 29 13.91 19.00 8.90
CA ALA A 29 13.62 20.43 8.95
C ALA A 29 12.79 20.83 10.19
N ALA A 30 12.04 19.91 10.76
CA ALA A 30 11.30 20.07 12.01
C ALA A 30 12.18 19.85 13.26
N ASP A 31 13.48 19.65 13.10
CA ASP A 31 14.44 19.28 14.17
C ASP A 31 14.01 18.07 15.00
N TYR A 32 13.22 17.18 14.40
CA TYR A 32 12.79 15.93 15.03
C TYR A 32 13.81 14.81 14.78
N ARG A 33 14.28 14.23 15.87
CA ARG A 33 15.27 13.13 15.83
C ARG A 33 14.66 11.91 16.53
N PRO A 34 14.01 11.01 15.79
CA PRO A 34 13.48 9.79 16.38
C PRO A 34 14.60 8.85 16.82
N ASP A 35 14.40 8.23 17.99
CA ASP A 35 15.26 7.17 18.52
C ASP A 35 14.96 5.84 17.81
N LEU A 36 13.71 5.67 17.32
CA LEU A 36 13.22 4.48 16.65
C LEU A 36 12.27 4.84 15.52
N VAL A 37 12.39 4.12 14.40
CA VAL A 37 11.40 4.17 13.30
C VAL A 37 10.58 2.88 13.33
N ILE A 38 9.25 3.01 13.24
CA ILE A 38 8.32 1.89 13.12
C ILE A 38 7.67 1.93 11.73
N ALA A 39 7.93 0.92 10.91
CA ALA A 39 7.27 0.74 9.63
C ALA A 39 5.90 0.08 9.81
N ILE A 40 4.85 0.60 9.18
CA ILE A 40 3.59 -0.14 9.07
C ILE A 40 3.74 -1.15 7.92
N GLY A 41 3.68 -2.43 8.26
CA GLY A 41 3.79 -3.49 7.26
C GLY A 41 2.46 -3.64 6.50
N ARG A 42 2.54 -3.71 5.15
CA ARG A 42 3.75 -3.92 4.31
C ARG A 42 4.21 -2.64 3.59
N GLY A 43 3.29 -1.70 3.32
CA GLY A 43 3.56 -0.51 2.52
C GLY A 43 4.71 0.34 3.05
N GLY A 44 4.76 0.52 4.37
CA GLY A 44 5.77 1.33 5.05
C GLY A 44 7.20 0.77 5.07
N TYR A 45 7.46 -0.50 4.70
CA TYR A 45 8.80 -1.09 4.80
C TYR A 45 9.85 -0.37 3.95
N VAL A 46 9.54 -0.13 2.69
CA VAL A 46 10.47 0.55 1.78
C VAL A 46 10.66 2.01 2.12
N PRO A 47 9.58 2.81 2.34
CA PRO A 47 9.72 4.18 2.80
C PRO A 47 10.52 4.31 4.09
N ALA A 48 10.20 3.52 5.11
CA ALA A 48 10.88 3.58 6.41
C ALA A 48 12.38 3.29 6.28
N ARG A 49 12.77 2.26 5.47
CA ARG A 49 14.18 1.95 5.24
C ARG A 49 14.92 3.13 4.58
N ILE A 50 14.30 3.80 3.61
CA ILE A 50 14.91 4.95 2.95
C ILE A 50 14.98 6.17 3.89
N VAL A 51 13.92 6.38 4.68
CA VAL A 51 13.89 7.46 5.71
C VAL A 51 15.00 7.26 6.74
N CYS A 52 15.16 6.05 7.28
CA CYS A 52 16.24 5.68 8.20
C CYS A 52 17.63 5.98 7.60
N ASP A 53 17.86 5.56 6.35
CA ASP A 53 19.11 5.86 5.64
C ASP A 53 19.38 7.37 5.56
N ARG A 54 18.37 8.16 5.25
CA ARG A 54 18.47 9.61 5.10
C ARG A 54 18.62 10.36 6.43
N LEU A 55 18.04 9.86 7.52
CA LEU A 55 18.15 10.43 8.85
C LEU A 55 19.35 9.90 9.63
N LEU A 56 20.06 8.88 9.11
CA LEU A 56 21.16 8.16 9.76
C LEU A 56 20.72 7.48 11.06
N ILE A 57 19.55 6.84 11.01
CA ILE A 57 18.97 6.06 12.10
C ILE A 57 19.14 4.58 11.77
N ASP A 58 19.68 3.81 12.69
CA ASP A 58 19.91 2.36 12.54
C ASP A 58 18.83 1.50 13.20
N THR A 59 17.99 2.11 14.04
CA THR A 59 16.90 1.45 14.77
C THR A 59 15.60 1.48 13.95
N LEU A 60 15.27 0.34 13.36
CA LEU A 60 14.05 0.14 12.55
C LEU A 60 13.35 -1.16 12.98
N THR A 61 12.07 -1.06 13.28
CA THR A 61 11.18 -2.19 13.53
C THR A 61 9.88 -2.05 12.73
N SER A 62 8.94 -2.97 12.91
CA SER A 62 7.66 -2.89 12.22
C SER A 62 6.50 -3.43 13.05
N ILE A 63 5.29 -2.98 12.71
CA ILE A 63 4.02 -3.54 13.13
C ILE A 63 3.17 -3.86 11.90
N LYS A 64 2.27 -4.83 12.01
CA LYS A 64 1.31 -5.13 10.94
C LYS A 64 -0.08 -4.72 11.37
N ILE A 65 -0.66 -3.77 10.63
CA ILE A 65 -2.06 -3.38 10.77
C ILE A 65 -2.80 -3.78 9.50
N GLU A 66 -3.88 -4.53 9.66
CA GLU A 66 -4.71 -4.99 8.56
C GLU A 66 -5.96 -4.13 8.45
N HIS A 67 -6.10 -3.38 7.37
CA HIS A 67 -7.29 -2.59 7.03
C HIS A 67 -7.63 -2.71 5.54
N TRP A 68 -6.61 -2.67 4.68
CA TRP A 68 -6.74 -2.84 3.24
C TRP A 68 -6.22 -4.20 2.78
N GLY A 69 -6.92 -4.81 1.82
CA GLY A 69 -6.47 -5.97 1.08
C GLY A 69 -6.03 -5.61 -0.34
N ILE A 70 -5.70 -6.62 -1.13
CA ILE A 70 -5.26 -6.51 -2.53
C ILE A 70 -6.34 -5.84 -3.38
N ALA A 71 -5.93 -5.04 -4.36
CA ALA A 71 -6.80 -4.41 -5.36
C ALA A 71 -8.01 -3.69 -4.75
N ALA A 72 -7.76 -2.81 -3.78
CA ALA A 72 -8.78 -1.95 -3.14
C ALA A 72 -9.91 -2.70 -2.40
N ARG A 73 -9.62 -3.88 -1.82
CA ARG A 73 -10.57 -4.56 -0.91
C ARG A 73 -10.43 -3.97 0.51
N LYS A 74 -11.49 -3.36 1.06
CA LYS A 74 -11.49 -2.79 2.42
C LYS A 74 -11.96 -3.81 3.45
N LYS A 75 -11.22 -3.97 4.58
CA LYS A 75 -11.68 -4.70 5.78
C LYS A 75 -12.52 -3.78 6.68
N LYS A 76 -13.36 -4.37 7.55
CA LYS A 76 -14.30 -3.61 8.39
C LYS A 76 -13.61 -2.71 9.43
N GLU A 77 -12.49 -3.14 10.00
CA GLU A 77 -11.75 -2.43 11.06
C GLU A 77 -10.24 -2.60 10.89
N ALA A 78 -9.48 -1.59 11.33
CA ALA A 78 -8.03 -1.65 11.39
C ALA A 78 -7.60 -2.42 12.66
N VAL A 79 -6.93 -3.57 12.50
CA VAL A 79 -6.53 -4.46 13.60
C VAL A 79 -5.02 -4.67 13.56
N VAL A 80 -4.37 -4.58 14.73
CA VAL A 80 -2.95 -4.95 14.89
C VAL A 80 -2.82 -6.46 14.78
N ARG A 81 -2.23 -6.93 13.69
CA ARG A 81 -2.05 -8.36 13.39
C ARG A 81 -0.75 -8.92 13.92
N TYR A 82 0.33 -8.16 13.73
CA TYR A 82 1.64 -8.48 14.31
C TYR A 82 2.06 -7.33 15.19
N PRO A 83 2.19 -7.58 16.52
CA PRO A 83 2.46 -6.56 17.51
C PRO A 83 3.91 -6.07 17.44
N LEU A 84 4.16 -4.95 18.14
CA LEU A 84 5.48 -4.43 18.36
C LEU A 84 6.31 -5.42 19.21
N ALA A 85 7.52 -5.74 18.76
CA ALA A 85 8.43 -6.67 19.43
C ALA A 85 9.58 -5.95 20.17
N THR A 86 9.51 -4.62 20.29
CA THR A 86 10.56 -3.76 20.83
C THR A 86 9.96 -2.84 21.89
N ASP A 87 10.66 -2.64 22.99
CA ASP A 87 10.30 -1.63 23.99
C ASP A 87 10.50 -0.23 23.40
N VAL A 88 9.52 0.64 23.60
CA VAL A 88 9.51 2.03 23.12
C VAL A 88 9.38 3.03 24.27
N GLY A 89 9.37 2.57 25.51
CA GLY A 89 9.29 3.43 26.70
C GLY A 89 10.34 4.54 26.66
N ASP A 90 9.91 5.79 26.90
CA ASP A 90 10.73 7.00 26.88
C ASP A 90 11.44 7.32 25.52
N LEU A 91 11.17 6.59 24.42
CA LEU A 91 11.73 6.85 23.11
C LEU A 91 10.89 7.86 22.30
N SER A 92 11.55 8.67 21.47
CA SER A 92 10.91 9.42 20.39
C SER A 92 10.74 8.48 19.18
N VAL A 93 9.52 8.26 18.75
CA VAL A 93 9.15 7.27 17.73
C VAL A 93 8.62 7.95 16.47
N LEU A 94 9.12 7.57 15.30
CA LEU A 94 8.55 7.93 14.01
C LEU A 94 7.86 6.72 13.39
N ILE A 95 6.53 6.78 13.22
CA ILE A 95 5.76 5.77 12.50
C ILE A 95 5.72 6.14 11.02
N VAL A 96 6.08 5.21 10.14
CA VAL A 96 6.15 5.44 8.68
C VAL A 96 5.26 4.48 7.92
N ASP A 97 4.46 5.03 6.99
CA ASP A 97 3.72 4.26 5.99
C ASP A 97 3.92 4.86 4.59
N ASP A 98 3.41 4.19 3.55
CA ASP A 98 3.47 4.71 2.18
C ASP A 98 2.37 5.75 1.91
N ILE A 99 1.15 5.52 2.37
CA ILE A 99 0.01 6.40 2.08
C ILE A 99 -1.02 6.42 3.22
N THR A 100 -1.63 7.58 3.43
CA THR A 100 -2.89 7.67 4.17
C THR A 100 -4.07 7.86 3.21
N ASP A 101 -5.01 6.90 3.19
CA ASP A 101 -6.26 7.00 2.44
C ASP A 101 -7.41 7.48 3.33
N THR A 102 -7.87 6.66 4.28
CA THR A 102 -8.88 7.05 5.28
C THR A 102 -8.27 7.56 6.59
N GLY A 103 -7.00 7.28 6.82
CA GLY A 103 -6.28 7.58 8.06
C GLY A 103 -6.43 6.54 9.17
N GLU A 104 -7.39 5.61 9.05
CA GLU A 104 -7.71 4.62 10.10
C GLU A 104 -6.50 3.74 10.50
N THR A 105 -5.67 3.33 9.53
CA THR A 105 -4.46 2.53 9.78
C THR A 105 -3.44 3.30 10.60
N LEU A 106 -3.16 4.54 10.19
CA LEU A 106 -2.16 5.38 10.85
C LEU A 106 -2.64 5.79 12.25
N GLN A 107 -3.90 6.17 12.40
CA GLN A 107 -4.51 6.48 13.70
C GLN A 107 -4.43 5.28 14.66
N ARG A 108 -4.75 4.07 14.17
CA ARG A 108 -4.65 2.84 14.97
C ARG A 108 -3.22 2.53 15.37
N ALA A 109 -2.24 2.81 14.47
CA ALA A 109 -0.83 2.64 14.77
C ALA A 109 -0.37 3.56 15.91
N VAL A 110 -0.76 4.84 15.86
CA VAL A 110 -0.45 5.82 16.91
C VAL A 110 -1.00 5.37 18.26
N TRP A 111 -2.31 5.11 18.34
CA TRP A 111 -2.92 4.66 19.59
C TRP A 111 -2.29 3.41 20.15
N TYR A 112 -1.96 2.44 19.29
CA TYR A 112 -1.31 1.21 19.72
C TYR A 112 0.10 1.44 20.28
N VAL A 113 0.91 2.29 19.64
CA VAL A 113 2.26 2.60 20.10
C VAL A 113 2.24 3.43 21.38
N GLU A 114 1.29 4.35 21.53
CA GLU A 114 1.12 5.17 22.75
C GLU A 114 0.83 4.35 24.00
N GLU A 115 0.19 3.18 23.89
CA GLU A 115 -0.05 2.25 25.01
C GLU A 115 1.25 1.78 25.70
N PHE A 116 2.41 1.86 25.02
CA PHE A 116 3.72 1.45 25.55
C PHE A 116 4.54 2.60 26.13
N GLY A 117 3.99 3.80 26.28
CA GLY A 117 4.59 4.93 26.96
C GLY A 117 5.83 5.54 26.29
N PRO A 118 5.84 5.75 24.97
CA PRO A 118 6.91 6.50 24.30
C PRO A 118 6.95 7.95 24.81
N ARG A 119 8.11 8.61 24.69
CA ARG A 119 8.26 10.04 25.01
C ARG A 119 7.49 10.91 24.03
N GLU A 120 7.51 10.55 22.75
CA GLU A 120 6.85 11.27 21.67
C GLU A 120 6.59 10.31 20.51
N VAL A 121 5.43 10.40 19.87
CA VAL A 121 5.10 9.70 18.63
C VAL A 121 4.82 10.72 17.54
N ARG A 122 5.50 10.61 16.42
CA ARG A 122 5.17 11.33 15.18
C ARG A 122 5.00 10.38 14.02
N THR A 123 4.29 10.84 13.00
CA THR A 123 3.87 10.06 11.85
C THR A 123 4.39 10.65 10.55
N GLY A 124 4.75 9.80 9.59
CA GLY A 124 5.20 10.23 8.28
C GLY A 124 4.73 9.30 7.17
N VAL A 125 4.23 9.88 6.06
CA VAL A 125 3.79 9.13 4.88
C VAL A 125 4.36 9.74 3.61
N LEU A 126 4.46 8.93 2.55
CA LEU A 126 4.86 9.47 1.25
C LEU A 126 3.74 10.32 0.67
N GLN A 127 2.51 9.81 0.68
CA GLN A 127 1.37 10.53 0.12
C GLN A 127 0.20 10.57 1.10
N HIS A 128 -0.40 11.75 1.21
CA HIS A 128 -1.55 12.03 2.08
C HIS A 128 -2.76 12.40 1.23
N LYS A 129 -3.83 11.60 1.28
CA LYS A 129 -5.06 11.87 0.52
C LYS A 129 -6.00 12.79 1.28
N HIS A 130 -6.73 13.63 0.53
CA HIS A 130 -7.77 14.51 1.06
C HIS A 130 -8.91 13.78 1.79
N THR A 131 -9.07 12.48 1.53
CA THR A 131 -10.08 11.61 2.16
C THR A 131 -9.72 11.15 3.56
N SER A 132 -8.47 11.36 3.98
CA SER A 132 -8.01 10.97 5.30
C SER A 132 -8.64 11.84 6.39
N SER A 133 -9.15 11.19 7.43
CA SER A 133 -9.65 11.82 8.67
C SER A 133 -8.55 11.99 9.73
N PHE A 134 -7.33 11.52 9.45
CA PHE A 134 -6.16 11.64 10.31
C PHE A 134 -5.04 12.33 9.54
N ASP A 135 -4.58 13.48 10.04
CA ASP A 135 -3.48 14.23 9.45
C ASP A 135 -2.15 13.72 9.97
N PRO A 136 -1.26 13.19 9.12
CA PRO A 136 0.09 12.83 9.53
C PRO A 136 0.93 14.07 9.84
N ASP A 137 1.86 13.97 10.80
CA ASP A 137 2.80 15.07 11.12
C ASP A 137 3.65 15.47 9.90
N TYR A 138 4.01 14.48 9.10
CA TYR A 138 4.80 14.69 7.88
C TYR A 138 4.23 13.92 6.70
N TYR A 139 4.17 14.56 5.55
CA TYR A 139 3.90 13.88 4.27
C TYR A 139 4.73 14.52 3.15
N ALA A 140 5.16 13.71 2.19
CA ALA A 140 5.95 14.23 1.07
C ALA A 140 5.06 14.96 0.07
N GLU A 141 3.89 14.39 -0.25
CA GLU A 141 2.94 14.92 -1.25
C GLU A 141 1.51 14.83 -0.75
N TYR A 142 0.68 15.84 -1.11
CA TYR A 142 -0.76 15.86 -0.85
C TYR A 142 -1.55 15.51 -2.12
N LEU A 143 -2.51 14.59 -2.01
CA LEU A 143 -3.36 14.17 -3.12
C LEU A 143 -4.78 14.74 -2.95
N ALA A 144 -5.12 15.74 -3.74
CA ALA A 144 -6.42 16.44 -3.69
C ALA A 144 -7.59 15.62 -4.28
N GLY A 145 -7.31 14.65 -5.17
CA GLY A 145 -8.32 13.78 -5.78
C GLY A 145 -8.14 12.32 -5.36
N TRP A 146 -9.25 11.60 -5.16
CA TRP A 146 -9.15 10.18 -4.85
C TRP A 146 -8.75 9.38 -6.09
N ARG A 147 -7.73 8.52 -5.93
CA ARG A 147 -7.26 7.53 -6.89
C ARG A 147 -6.66 6.35 -6.14
N TRP A 148 -6.61 5.19 -6.75
CA TRP A 148 -5.83 4.09 -6.19
C TRP A 148 -4.36 4.28 -6.53
N VAL A 149 -3.49 4.29 -5.53
CA VAL A 149 -2.05 4.44 -5.74
C VAL A 149 -1.42 3.06 -5.67
N VAL A 150 -0.73 2.69 -6.74
CA VAL A 150 0.01 1.42 -6.87
C VAL A 150 1.50 1.73 -6.74
N TYR A 151 2.08 1.37 -5.62
CA TYR A 151 3.52 1.51 -5.43
C TYR A 151 4.29 0.36 -6.08
N PRO A 152 5.58 0.58 -6.46
CA PRO A 152 6.34 -0.42 -7.20
C PRO A 152 6.58 -1.71 -6.41
N TRP A 153 6.53 -1.70 -5.08
CA TRP A 153 6.60 -2.89 -4.23
C TRP A 153 5.30 -3.68 -4.12
N ALA A 154 4.20 -3.17 -4.64
CA ALA A 154 2.88 -3.80 -4.67
C ALA A 154 2.34 -3.99 -6.10
N LEU A 155 3.12 -3.63 -7.14
CA LEU A 155 2.66 -3.59 -8.52
C LEU A 155 2.11 -4.94 -8.98
N HIS A 156 2.84 -6.02 -8.77
CA HIS A 156 2.43 -7.36 -9.19
C HIS A 156 1.16 -7.82 -8.46
N GLU A 157 1.09 -7.60 -7.15
CA GLU A 157 -0.06 -7.96 -6.31
C GLU A 157 -1.32 -7.21 -6.74
N ASP A 158 -1.23 -5.89 -6.92
CA ASP A 158 -2.36 -5.06 -7.36
C ASP A 158 -2.78 -5.40 -8.80
N LEU A 159 -1.82 -5.58 -9.71
CA LEU A 159 -2.11 -5.96 -11.10
C LEU A 159 -2.82 -7.32 -11.16
N THR A 160 -2.38 -8.30 -10.39
CA THR A 160 -3.02 -9.62 -10.27
C THR A 160 -4.46 -9.47 -9.78
N GLY A 161 -4.69 -8.68 -8.72
CA GLY A 161 -6.03 -8.42 -8.20
C GLY A 161 -6.94 -7.64 -9.15
N PHE A 162 -6.41 -6.69 -9.92
CA PHE A 162 -7.17 -5.98 -10.95
C PHE A 162 -7.44 -6.88 -12.17
N THR A 163 -6.51 -7.75 -12.53
CA THR A 163 -6.72 -8.76 -13.58
C THR A 163 -7.86 -9.71 -13.19
N GLU A 164 -7.88 -10.21 -11.95
CA GLU A 164 -9.01 -11.02 -11.42
C GLU A 164 -10.36 -10.29 -11.57
N LYS A 165 -10.40 -8.97 -11.26
CA LYS A 165 -11.63 -8.17 -11.35
C LYS A 165 -12.13 -7.92 -12.77
N VAL A 166 -11.28 -7.96 -13.79
CA VAL A 166 -11.69 -7.79 -15.18
C VAL A 166 -12.04 -9.10 -15.86
N LEU A 167 -11.67 -10.26 -15.30
CA LEU A 167 -12.09 -11.57 -15.80
C LEU A 167 -13.60 -11.72 -15.65
N LEU A 168 -14.22 -12.23 -16.70
CA LEU A 168 -15.66 -12.49 -16.83
C LEU A 168 -15.91 -14.00 -16.95
N GLU A 169 -17.18 -14.39 -16.97
CA GLU A 169 -17.60 -15.75 -17.34
C GLU A 169 -17.23 -16.07 -18.81
N GLU A 170 -17.39 -15.09 -19.69
CA GLU A 170 -16.95 -15.16 -21.08
C GLU A 170 -15.42 -15.11 -21.16
N PRO A 171 -14.76 -16.10 -21.82
CA PRO A 171 -13.30 -16.12 -21.91
C PRO A 171 -12.73 -14.95 -22.72
N LEU A 172 -11.73 -14.27 -22.17
CA LEU A 172 -11.02 -13.13 -22.76
C LEU A 172 -9.59 -13.52 -23.16
N THR A 173 -9.09 -12.97 -24.25
CA THR A 173 -7.67 -13.00 -24.61
C THR A 173 -6.87 -12.06 -23.72
N THR A 174 -5.55 -12.24 -23.64
CA THR A 174 -4.64 -11.31 -22.91
C THR A 174 -4.79 -9.87 -23.44
N ALA A 175 -4.97 -9.67 -24.74
CA ALA A 175 -5.19 -8.35 -25.32
C ALA A 175 -6.50 -7.70 -24.86
N GLU A 176 -7.58 -8.46 -24.76
CA GLU A 176 -8.89 -7.99 -24.25
C GLU A 176 -8.83 -7.67 -22.76
N ILE A 177 -8.09 -8.47 -21.98
CA ILE A 177 -7.83 -8.20 -20.54
C ILE A 177 -7.06 -6.89 -20.38
N ARG A 178 -5.97 -6.69 -21.13
CA ARG A 178 -5.19 -5.43 -21.11
C ARG A 178 -6.06 -4.22 -21.48
N ALA A 179 -6.90 -4.36 -22.49
CA ALA A 179 -7.85 -3.31 -22.87
C ALA A 179 -8.88 -3.02 -21.77
N ALA A 180 -9.34 -4.04 -21.04
CA ALA A 180 -10.24 -3.87 -19.91
C ALA A 180 -9.56 -3.18 -18.71
N LEU A 181 -8.31 -3.53 -18.38
CA LEU A 181 -7.49 -2.86 -17.37
C LEU A 181 -7.30 -1.37 -17.70
N ALA A 182 -6.94 -1.06 -18.95
CA ALA A 182 -6.77 0.31 -19.40
C ALA A 182 -8.07 1.12 -19.34
N ARG A 183 -9.20 0.52 -19.68
CA ARG A 183 -10.51 1.19 -19.69
C ARG A 183 -11.08 1.41 -18.28
N ARG A 184 -10.96 0.40 -17.37
CA ARG A 184 -11.58 0.46 -16.04
C ARG A 184 -10.71 1.16 -15.00
N TYR A 185 -9.39 1.02 -15.11
CA TYR A 185 -8.44 1.43 -14.07
C TYR A 185 -7.32 2.34 -14.58
N GLU A 186 -7.30 2.67 -15.87
CA GLU A 186 -6.23 3.41 -16.56
C GLU A 186 -4.85 2.72 -16.45
N ILE A 187 -4.83 1.41 -16.18
CA ILE A 187 -3.60 0.61 -16.07
C ILE A 187 -3.18 0.16 -17.48
N ARG A 188 -1.99 0.59 -17.91
CA ARG A 188 -1.35 0.19 -19.17
C ARG A 188 -0.23 -0.81 -18.89
N ALA A 189 -0.61 -2.03 -18.53
CA ALA A 189 0.34 -3.10 -18.24
C ALA A 189 0.97 -3.66 -19.53
N ALA A 190 2.23 -4.10 -19.44
CA ALA A 190 2.88 -4.89 -20.48
C ALA A 190 2.20 -6.26 -20.62
N GLU A 191 2.43 -6.94 -21.75
CA GLU A 191 1.83 -8.26 -21.98
C GLU A 191 2.42 -9.30 -21.01
N GLU A 192 3.72 -9.21 -20.78
CA GLU A 192 4.43 -10.08 -19.84
C GLU A 192 3.86 -9.96 -18.41
N GLU A 193 3.62 -8.74 -17.94
CA GLU A 193 3.07 -8.48 -16.60
C GLU A 193 1.68 -9.09 -16.41
N VAL A 194 0.82 -8.99 -17.43
CA VAL A 194 -0.52 -9.60 -17.39
C VAL A 194 -0.44 -11.12 -17.50
N THR A 195 0.50 -11.65 -18.27
CA THR A 195 0.73 -13.09 -18.38
C THR A 195 1.20 -13.69 -17.07
N GLU A 196 2.10 -13.02 -16.35
CA GLU A 196 2.54 -13.42 -15.00
C GLU A 196 1.36 -13.40 -14.01
N ALA A 197 0.56 -12.32 -14.01
CA ALA A 197 -0.64 -12.22 -13.17
C ALA A 197 -1.65 -13.34 -13.45
N LEU A 198 -1.87 -13.69 -14.73
CA LEU A 198 -2.73 -14.80 -15.13
C LEU A 198 -2.19 -16.16 -14.67
N ALA A 199 -0.87 -16.37 -14.76
CA ALA A 199 -0.26 -17.60 -14.26
C ALA A 199 -0.51 -17.80 -12.76
N ASP A 200 -0.39 -16.74 -11.96
CA ASP A 200 -0.71 -16.78 -10.52
C ASP A 200 -2.20 -17.03 -10.27
N LEU A 201 -3.08 -16.36 -11.02
CA LEU A 201 -4.53 -16.59 -10.89
C LEU A 201 -4.94 -18.02 -11.26
N LEU A 202 -4.29 -18.62 -12.26
CA LEU A 202 -4.48 -20.04 -12.61
C LEU A 202 -4.01 -20.96 -11.47
N ALA A 203 -2.81 -20.70 -10.92
CA ALA A 203 -2.26 -21.46 -9.81
C ALA A 203 -3.14 -21.37 -8.54
N LEU A 204 -3.81 -20.25 -8.32
CA LEU A 204 -4.74 -20.01 -7.23
C LEU A 204 -6.18 -20.53 -7.50
N GLY A 205 -6.46 -21.06 -8.70
CA GLY A 205 -7.80 -21.49 -9.11
C GLY A 205 -8.78 -20.32 -9.36
N LYS A 206 -8.30 -19.08 -9.40
CA LYS A 206 -9.09 -17.85 -9.61
C LYS A 206 -9.28 -17.49 -11.09
N ALA A 207 -8.56 -18.18 -11.98
CA ALA A 207 -8.76 -18.14 -13.41
C ALA A 207 -8.81 -19.55 -13.97
N VAL A 208 -9.42 -19.69 -15.16
CA VAL A 208 -9.45 -20.92 -15.96
C VAL A 208 -8.98 -20.56 -17.36
N GLU A 209 -8.06 -21.36 -17.91
CA GLU A 209 -7.56 -21.22 -19.28
C GLU A 209 -8.36 -22.12 -20.23
N GLU A 210 -8.82 -21.56 -21.34
CA GLU A 210 -9.53 -22.24 -22.41
C GLU A 210 -8.84 -21.92 -23.76
N GLY A 211 -7.86 -22.72 -24.12
CA GLY A 211 -7.00 -22.46 -25.29
C GLY A 211 -6.10 -21.24 -25.06
N SER A 212 -6.33 -20.15 -25.81
CA SER A 212 -5.60 -18.88 -25.64
C SER A 212 -6.43 -17.80 -24.94
N ARG A 213 -7.46 -18.20 -24.23
CA ARG A 213 -8.40 -17.33 -23.53
C ARG A 213 -8.49 -17.68 -22.07
N TYR A 214 -8.87 -16.70 -21.24
CA TYR A 214 -8.96 -16.82 -19.77
C TYR A 214 -10.30 -16.32 -19.30
N ARG A 215 -10.92 -17.04 -18.38
CA ARG A 215 -12.15 -16.60 -17.71
C ARG A 215 -12.00 -16.70 -16.19
N ARG A 216 -12.96 -16.14 -15.46
CA ARG A 216 -13.02 -16.22 -14.01
C ARG A 216 -13.07 -17.68 -13.55
N GLY A 217 -12.26 -18.02 -12.55
CA GLY A 217 -12.31 -19.27 -11.81
C GLY A 217 -13.42 -19.25 -10.74
N TYR A 218 -13.56 -20.34 -10.00
CA TYR A 218 -14.51 -20.42 -8.91
C TYR A 218 -13.96 -19.71 -7.66
N ASP A 219 -14.81 -18.90 -7.02
CA ASP A 219 -14.50 -18.23 -5.75
C ASP A 219 -14.83 -19.20 -4.59
N TRP A 220 -13.81 -19.83 -3.99
CA TRP A 220 -13.99 -20.72 -2.85
C TRP A 220 -14.26 -19.95 -1.54
N GLU A 221 -14.11 -18.61 -1.53
CA GLU A 221 -14.31 -17.77 -0.35
C GLU A 221 -15.79 -17.34 -0.16
N GLU A 222 -16.67 -17.58 -1.13
CA GLU A 222 -18.11 -17.28 -1.06
C GLU A 222 -19.00 -18.54 -0.83
N ALA A 223 -18.41 -19.71 -0.58
CA ALA A 223 -19.13 -20.97 -0.38
C ALA A 223 -19.25 -21.36 1.11
#